data_627a38030cbea8114b2d52e95f537e1e
#
_entry.id   627a38030cbea8114b2d52e95f537e1e
#
_cell.length_a   1.000
_cell.length_b   1.000
_cell.length_c   1.000
_cell.angle_alpha   90.00
_cell.angle_beta   90.00
_cell.angle_gamma   90.00
#
_symmetry.space_group_name_H-M   'P 1'
#
loop_
_entity.id
_entity.type
_entity.pdbx_description
1 polymer ?
#
loop_
_entity_poly.entity_id
_entity_poly.type
_entity_poly.pdbx_seq_one_letter_code
_entity_poly.pdbx_strand_id
1 'polypeptide(L)'
;NNKYVTPGFIEPHSHCDLSVLFYKDFTNYLEQGVTTVVGGNCGHSYGPVGDELYRSAIVDSKVSFEAAPEYFSNVTLLLPKKAGAKALKHQYGIDMDWHSFGEYIDRCNKNGMSSNIVPLVGYSAIRGTVMGMDCCREATTEELDKLEALTEKCMKEGAFGISTGTDPNYVPGPFATKEETVRMLKVVKKYNGIFASHTRNYDLKTGKPDRMGGYKDMLEEALEAG
;
A
#
# COMPACT_ATOMS: atom_id res chain seq x y z
N ASN A 1 -13.14 -42.66 5.39
CA ASN A 1 -12.60 -41.48 4.65
C ASN A 1 -11.81 -40.65 5.62
N ASN A 2 -10.46 -40.75 5.58
CA ASN A 2 -9.56 -39.94 6.40
C ASN A 2 -9.40 -38.53 5.79
N LYS A 3 -10.45 -37.73 5.86
CA LYS A 3 -10.41 -36.32 5.42
C LYS A 3 -10.67 -35.41 6.60
N TYR A 4 -9.98 -34.27 6.64
CA TYR A 4 -10.19 -33.21 7.62
C TYR A 4 -11.02 -32.10 6.99
N VAL A 5 -11.91 -31.50 7.76
CA VAL A 5 -12.62 -30.26 7.40
C VAL A 5 -12.02 -29.16 8.25
N THR A 6 -11.53 -28.12 7.59
CA THR A 6 -10.91 -26.95 8.24
C THR A 6 -11.61 -25.67 7.77
N PRO A 7 -11.53 -24.59 8.54
CA PRO A 7 -11.80 -23.24 7.97
C PRO A 7 -10.88 -22.97 6.78
N GLY A 8 -11.29 -22.09 5.89
CA GLY A 8 -10.41 -21.62 4.80
C GLY A 8 -9.15 -20.95 5.36
N PHE A 9 -8.03 -21.12 4.64
CA PHE A 9 -6.76 -20.53 5.05
C PHE A 9 -6.75 -19.02 4.84
N ILE A 10 -5.91 -18.32 5.60
CA ILE A 10 -5.65 -16.90 5.47
C ILE A 10 -4.24 -16.73 4.91
N GLU A 11 -4.11 -16.04 3.77
CA GLU A 11 -2.82 -15.58 3.25
C GLU A 11 -2.49 -14.23 3.90
N PRO A 12 -1.48 -14.17 4.78
CA PRO A 12 -1.21 -12.95 5.57
C PRO A 12 -0.45 -11.87 4.80
N HIS A 13 0.10 -12.17 3.63
CA HIS A 13 0.90 -11.22 2.85
C HIS A 13 0.69 -11.38 1.35
N SER A 14 -0.10 -10.50 0.77
CA SER A 14 -0.40 -10.51 -0.66
C SER A 14 -0.44 -9.09 -1.23
N HIS A 15 -0.28 -8.98 -2.54
CA HIS A 15 -0.54 -7.77 -3.32
C HIS A 15 -1.78 -7.91 -4.19
N CYS A 16 -2.73 -8.74 -3.78
CA CYS A 16 -3.98 -8.98 -4.48
C CYS A 16 -4.85 -7.73 -4.61
N ASP A 17 -4.75 -6.80 -3.66
CA ASP A 17 -5.39 -5.48 -3.70
C ASP A 17 -5.02 -4.68 -4.95
N LEU A 18 -3.82 -4.91 -5.50
CA LEU A 18 -3.37 -4.28 -6.72
C LEU A 18 -4.00 -4.90 -7.99
N SER A 19 -4.55 -6.09 -7.89
CA SER A 19 -5.07 -6.84 -9.03
C SER A 19 -6.54 -7.25 -8.93
N VAL A 20 -7.18 -7.07 -7.78
CA VAL A 20 -8.56 -7.51 -7.53
C VAL A 20 -9.58 -6.96 -8.51
N LEU A 21 -9.35 -5.78 -9.08
CA LEU A 21 -10.28 -5.16 -10.02
C LEU A 21 -10.34 -5.91 -11.37
N PHE A 22 -9.31 -6.67 -11.73
CA PHE A 22 -9.23 -7.40 -13.01
C PHE A 22 -8.98 -8.91 -12.83
N TYR A 23 -8.47 -9.38 -11.68
CA TYR A 23 -8.33 -10.79 -11.32
C TYR A 23 -9.19 -11.14 -10.09
N LYS A 24 -10.48 -10.84 -10.18
CA LYS A 24 -11.44 -10.95 -9.08
C LYS A 24 -11.82 -12.39 -8.68
N ASP A 25 -11.51 -13.36 -9.53
CA ASP A 25 -11.89 -14.77 -9.31
C ASP A 25 -11.04 -15.46 -8.25
N PHE A 26 -9.87 -14.94 -7.94
CA PHE A 26 -8.95 -15.46 -6.91
C PHE A 26 -8.65 -16.97 -7.06
N THR A 27 -8.77 -17.53 -8.25
CA THR A 27 -8.64 -18.98 -8.51
C THR A 27 -7.34 -19.54 -7.96
N ASN A 28 -6.22 -18.85 -8.12
CA ASN A 28 -4.91 -19.25 -7.60
C ASN A 28 -4.84 -19.36 -6.08
N TYR A 29 -5.66 -18.62 -5.33
CA TYR A 29 -5.79 -18.73 -3.88
C TYR A 29 -6.81 -19.80 -3.48
N LEU A 30 -7.97 -19.78 -4.10
CA LEU A 30 -9.08 -20.69 -3.78
C LEU A 30 -8.73 -22.16 -4.03
N GLU A 31 -7.99 -22.47 -5.08
CA GLU A 31 -7.51 -23.82 -5.39
C GLU A 31 -6.54 -24.35 -4.32
N GLN A 32 -5.91 -23.49 -3.53
CA GLN A 32 -5.07 -23.82 -2.39
C GLN A 32 -5.82 -23.80 -1.05
N GLY A 33 -7.13 -23.55 -1.07
CA GLY A 33 -7.95 -23.47 0.13
C GLY A 33 -7.85 -22.13 0.87
N VAL A 34 -7.22 -21.12 0.28
CA VAL A 34 -7.14 -19.74 0.84
C VAL A 34 -8.44 -19.02 0.51
N THR A 35 -9.16 -18.58 1.54
CA THR A 35 -10.45 -17.87 1.40
C THR A 35 -10.41 -16.43 1.91
N THR A 36 -9.29 -16.03 2.49
CA THR A 36 -9.05 -14.66 2.98
C THR A 36 -7.60 -14.27 2.68
N VAL A 37 -7.39 -13.09 2.16
CA VAL A 37 -6.07 -12.55 1.84
C VAL A 37 -5.87 -11.19 2.48
N VAL A 38 -4.68 -10.92 3.01
CA VAL A 38 -4.29 -9.60 3.50
C VAL A 38 -3.60 -8.87 2.36
N GLY A 39 -4.22 -7.81 1.86
CA GLY A 39 -3.69 -6.95 0.80
C GLY A 39 -3.30 -5.57 1.30
N GLY A 40 -2.67 -4.77 0.47
CA GLY A 40 -2.17 -3.45 0.84
C GLY A 40 -0.82 -3.49 1.56
N ASN A 41 -0.02 -4.51 1.34
CA ASN A 41 1.28 -4.72 1.96
C ASN A 41 2.39 -3.83 1.38
N CYS A 42 3.54 -3.79 2.05
CA CYS A 42 4.76 -3.11 1.60
C CYS A 42 4.60 -1.60 1.32
N GLY A 43 3.69 -0.95 2.00
CA GLY A 43 3.42 0.49 1.80
C GLY A 43 2.56 0.81 0.58
N HIS A 44 1.93 -0.18 -0.03
CA HIS A 44 1.23 -0.04 -1.29
C HIS A 44 -0.27 -0.30 -1.17
N SER A 45 -1.09 0.63 -1.67
CA SER A 45 -2.52 0.43 -1.88
C SER A 45 -3.02 1.32 -3.01
N TYR A 46 -4.17 0.98 -3.62
CA TYR A 46 -4.81 1.79 -4.64
C TYR A 46 -5.64 2.97 -4.10
N GLY A 47 -5.88 3.01 -2.83
CA GLY A 47 -6.48 4.12 -2.12
C GLY A 47 -5.66 4.42 -0.86
N PRO A 48 -5.62 5.66 -0.38
CA PRO A 48 -6.13 6.86 -1.07
C PRO A 48 -5.28 7.25 -2.29
N VAL A 49 -5.85 8.04 -3.19
CA VAL A 49 -5.16 8.53 -4.39
C VAL A 49 -5.36 10.03 -4.50
N GLY A 50 -4.27 10.78 -4.46
CA GLY A 50 -4.26 12.21 -4.76
C GLY A 50 -4.49 12.49 -6.25
N ASP A 51 -4.71 13.74 -6.62
CA ASP A 51 -4.95 14.12 -8.00
C ASP A 51 -3.69 14.03 -8.87
N GLU A 52 -2.52 14.09 -8.25
CA GLU A 52 -1.24 14.17 -8.94
C GLU A 52 -0.43 12.87 -8.90
N LEU A 53 -0.64 12.01 -7.90
CA LEU A 53 0.22 10.87 -7.68
C LEU A 53 -0.55 9.58 -7.45
N TYR A 54 -0.15 8.56 -8.22
CA TYR A 54 -0.68 7.22 -8.13
C TYR A 54 0.43 6.18 -8.30
N ARG A 55 0.35 5.08 -7.59
CA ARG A 55 1.30 3.99 -7.76
C ARG A 55 0.98 3.10 -8.95
N SER A 56 1.98 2.89 -9.80
CA SER A 56 1.84 2.11 -11.04
C SER A 56 2.20 0.63 -10.94
N ALA A 57 2.47 0.11 -9.75
CA ALA A 57 3.06 -1.22 -9.56
C ALA A 57 2.29 -2.40 -10.17
N ILE A 58 1.03 -2.21 -10.49
CA ILE A 58 0.17 -3.26 -11.04
C ILE A 58 -0.06 -3.14 -12.53
N VAL A 59 0.29 -2.00 -13.10
CA VAL A 59 0.14 -1.80 -14.53
C VAL A 59 1.39 -2.36 -15.19
N ASP A 60 1.21 -3.13 -16.25
CA ASP A 60 2.33 -3.62 -17.04
C ASP A 60 3.29 -2.48 -17.38
N SER A 61 4.57 -2.68 -17.09
CA SER A 61 5.59 -1.62 -17.20
C SER A 61 5.68 -1.03 -18.60
N LYS A 62 5.45 -1.85 -19.64
CA LYS A 62 5.44 -1.39 -21.03
C LYS A 62 4.26 -0.46 -21.29
N VAL A 63 3.06 -0.85 -20.87
CA VAL A 63 1.85 -0.03 -21.04
C VAL A 63 1.97 1.28 -20.25
N SER A 64 2.48 1.21 -19.04
CA SER A 64 2.72 2.40 -18.20
C SER A 64 3.76 3.32 -18.85
N PHE A 65 4.85 2.76 -19.39
CA PHE A 65 5.87 3.52 -20.10
C PHE A 65 5.30 4.22 -21.34
N GLU A 66 4.49 3.53 -22.14
CA GLU A 66 3.83 4.12 -23.33
C GLU A 66 2.83 5.22 -22.93
N ALA A 67 2.17 5.08 -21.78
CA ALA A 67 1.20 6.07 -21.30
C ALA A 67 1.84 7.34 -20.73
N ALA A 68 3.01 7.21 -20.10
CA ALA A 68 3.68 8.31 -19.40
C ALA A 68 5.21 8.09 -19.31
N PRO A 69 5.93 8.09 -20.43
CA PRO A 69 7.36 7.73 -20.49
C PRO A 69 8.25 8.61 -19.61
N GLU A 70 7.87 9.87 -19.38
CA GLU A 70 8.61 10.83 -18.56
C GLU A 70 8.70 10.44 -17.10
N TYR A 71 7.78 9.59 -16.60
CA TYR A 71 7.76 9.15 -15.19
C TYR A 71 8.43 7.80 -14.96
N PHE A 72 8.75 7.06 -16.01
CA PHE A 72 9.36 5.73 -15.93
C PHE A 72 10.89 5.72 -16.11
N SER A 73 11.48 6.86 -16.36
CA SER A 73 12.95 6.99 -16.50
C SER A 73 13.72 6.83 -15.18
N ASN A 74 13.00 6.91 -14.04
CA ASN A 74 13.55 6.76 -12.69
C ASN A 74 12.82 5.66 -11.92
N VAL A 75 13.48 5.10 -10.92
CA VAL A 75 13.09 3.95 -10.09
C VAL A 75 11.77 4.16 -9.29
N THR A 76 11.11 5.29 -9.42
CA THR A 76 9.88 5.58 -8.70
C THR A 76 8.72 4.84 -9.35
N LEU A 77 8.14 3.90 -8.61
CA LEU A 77 6.87 3.24 -8.94
C LEU A 77 5.66 4.20 -8.84
N LEU A 78 5.92 5.50 -8.78
CA LEU A 78 4.94 6.56 -8.63
C LEU A 78 4.82 7.33 -9.94
N LEU A 79 3.59 7.63 -10.31
CA LEU A 79 3.27 8.48 -11.46
C LEU A 79 2.00 9.28 -11.19
N PRO A 80 1.76 10.37 -11.93
CA PRO A 80 0.54 11.13 -11.79
C PRO A 80 -0.71 10.25 -11.98
N LYS A 81 -1.76 10.49 -11.19
CA LYS A 81 -3.03 9.77 -11.27
C LYS A 81 -3.54 9.66 -12.72
N LYS A 82 -3.46 10.75 -13.47
CA LYS A 82 -3.91 10.80 -14.88
C LYS A 82 -3.19 9.76 -15.76
N ALA A 83 -1.90 9.58 -15.55
CA ALA A 83 -1.12 8.59 -16.32
C ALA A 83 -1.46 7.16 -15.89
N GLY A 84 -1.54 6.87 -14.59
CA GLY A 84 -1.98 5.58 -14.07
C GLY A 84 -3.40 5.23 -14.49
N ALA A 85 -4.33 6.16 -14.41
CA ALA A 85 -5.70 5.99 -14.86
C ALA A 85 -5.78 5.65 -16.36
N LYS A 86 -4.99 6.34 -17.19
CA LYS A 86 -4.90 6.06 -18.63
C LYS A 86 -4.37 4.65 -18.89
N ALA A 87 -3.36 4.21 -18.17
CA ALA A 87 -2.77 2.88 -18.29
C ALA A 87 -3.78 1.78 -17.87
N LEU A 88 -4.46 1.94 -16.73
CA LEU A 88 -5.51 1.02 -16.27
C LEU A 88 -6.66 0.90 -17.28
N LYS A 89 -7.11 2.03 -17.83
CA LYS A 89 -8.16 2.04 -18.84
C LYS A 89 -7.73 1.32 -20.09
N HIS A 90 -6.50 1.60 -20.56
CA HIS A 90 -5.96 0.99 -21.77
C HIS A 90 -5.78 -0.53 -21.63
N GLN A 91 -5.21 -0.98 -20.51
CA GLN A 91 -4.84 -2.38 -20.32
C GLN A 91 -6.02 -3.25 -19.86
N TYR A 92 -6.86 -2.73 -18.98
CA TYR A 92 -7.91 -3.52 -18.31
C TYR A 92 -9.33 -2.97 -18.49
N GLY A 93 -9.50 -1.85 -19.19
CA GLY A 93 -10.81 -1.22 -19.37
C GLY A 93 -11.38 -0.58 -18.09
N ILE A 94 -10.57 -0.42 -17.05
CA ILE A 94 -11.01 0.05 -15.74
C ILE A 94 -10.83 1.56 -15.62
N ASP A 95 -11.90 2.25 -15.28
CA ASP A 95 -11.86 3.67 -14.91
C ASP A 95 -11.45 3.82 -13.45
N MET A 96 -10.48 4.69 -13.18
CA MET A 96 -10.07 5.06 -11.83
C MET A 96 -10.97 6.18 -11.32
N ASP A 97 -12.13 5.81 -10.82
CA ASP A 97 -13.21 6.69 -10.38
C ASP A 97 -13.24 6.90 -8.85
N TRP A 98 -12.17 6.55 -8.15
CA TRP A 98 -12.03 6.72 -6.71
C TRP A 98 -10.89 7.68 -6.35
N HIS A 99 -10.99 8.29 -5.15
CA HIS A 99 -9.98 9.16 -4.55
C HIS A 99 -9.64 8.70 -3.13
N SER A 100 -10.65 8.34 -2.32
CA SER A 100 -10.44 7.90 -0.96
C SER A 100 -10.20 6.38 -0.87
N PHE A 101 -9.77 5.94 0.30
CA PHE A 101 -9.61 4.52 0.60
C PHE A 101 -10.97 3.79 0.58
N GLY A 102 -11.99 4.42 1.18
CA GLY A 102 -13.35 3.87 1.19
C GLY A 102 -13.94 3.74 -0.21
N GLU A 103 -13.81 4.75 -1.05
CA GLU A 103 -14.27 4.68 -2.45
C GLU A 103 -13.60 3.54 -3.22
N TYR A 104 -12.31 3.29 -2.97
CA TYR A 104 -11.61 2.14 -3.56
C TYR A 104 -12.20 0.80 -3.06
N ILE A 105 -12.45 0.67 -1.75
CA ILE A 105 -13.08 -0.54 -1.18
C ILE A 105 -14.49 -0.74 -1.76
N ASP A 106 -15.27 0.32 -1.86
CA ASP A 106 -16.61 0.28 -2.48
C ASP A 106 -16.54 -0.14 -3.95
N ARG A 107 -15.53 0.34 -4.67
CA ARG A 107 -15.30 -0.08 -6.06
C ARG A 107 -14.96 -1.57 -6.17
N CYS A 108 -14.13 -2.10 -5.27
CA CYS A 108 -13.83 -3.53 -5.20
C CYS A 108 -15.08 -4.35 -4.90
N ASN A 109 -15.86 -3.95 -3.90
CA ASN A 109 -17.11 -4.61 -3.52
C ASN A 109 -18.13 -4.62 -4.67
N LYS A 110 -18.30 -3.50 -5.36
CA LYS A 110 -19.18 -3.39 -6.52
C LYS A 110 -18.73 -4.26 -7.68
N ASN A 111 -17.42 -4.41 -7.86
CA ASN A 111 -16.86 -5.26 -8.90
C ASN A 111 -17.08 -6.76 -8.61
N GLY A 112 -17.22 -7.11 -7.35
CA GLY A 112 -17.32 -8.47 -6.83
C GLY A 112 -15.96 -9.16 -6.75
N MET A 113 -15.82 -10.02 -5.74
CA MET A 113 -14.60 -10.80 -5.46
C MET A 113 -14.98 -12.18 -4.98
N SER A 114 -14.22 -13.21 -5.35
CA SER A 114 -14.48 -14.59 -4.92
C SER A 114 -13.78 -14.96 -3.59
N SER A 115 -12.95 -14.07 -3.04
CA SER A 115 -12.28 -14.23 -1.74
C SER A 115 -12.50 -13.01 -0.86
N ASN A 116 -12.32 -13.16 0.46
CA ASN A 116 -12.31 -12.03 1.36
C ASN A 116 -10.96 -11.30 1.30
N ILE A 117 -10.98 -9.98 1.43
CA ILE A 117 -9.77 -9.16 1.57
C ILE A 117 -9.79 -8.47 2.93
N VAL A 118 -8.65 -8.54 3.64
CA VAL A 118 -8.32 -7.71 4.79
C VAL A 118 -7.44 -6.56 4.26
N PRO A 119 -7.99 -5.37 4.03
CA PRO A 119 -7.27 -4.31 3.35
C PRO A 119 -6.43 -3.49 4.33
N LEU A 120 -5.11 -3.42 4.10
CA LEU A 120 -4.23 -2.44 4.71
C LEU A 120 -4.15 -1.20 3.84
N VAL A 121 -4.02 -0.03 4.47
CA VAL A 121 -3.66 1.17 3.72
C VAL A 121 -2.14 1.27 3.58
N GLY A 122 -1.67 1.49 2.36
CA GLY A 122 -0.25 1.65 2.06
C GLY A 122 0.25 3.05 2.42
N TYR A 123 1.30 3.13 3.21
CA TYR A 123 1.85 4.41 3.65
C TYR A 123 2.41 5.25 2.48
N SER A 124 2.95 4.60 1.45
CA SER A 124 3.38 5.30 0.22
C SER A 124 2.21 5.99 -0.49
N ALA A 125 1.01 5.38 -0.46
CA ALA A 125 -0.19 6.01 -1.02
C ALA A 125 -0.63 7.24 -0.18
N ILE A 126 -0.54 7.15 1.15
CA ILE A 126 -0.84 8.28 2.05
C ILE A 126 0.14 9.43 1.79
N ARG A 127 1.47 9.16 1.78
CA ARG A 127 2.48 10.19 1.51
C ARG A 127 2.31 10.82 0.14
N GLY A 128 2.11 10.01 -0.90
CA GLY A 128 1.88 10.50 -2.26
C GLY A 128 0.63 11.38 -2.36
N THR A 129 -0.44 11.03 -1.63
CA THR A 129 -1.67 11.82 -1.61
C THR A 129 -1.49 13.18 -0.94
N VAL A 130 -0.71 13.27 0.15
CA VAL A 130 -0.50 14.50 0.91
C VAL A 130 0.56 15.39 0.29
N MET A 131 1.69 14.81 -0.14
CA MET A 131 2.88 15.53 -0.56
C MET A 131 3.05 15.63 -2.09
N GLY A 132 2.23 14.87 -2.85
CA GLY A 132 2.32 14.84 -4.30
C GLY A 132 3.67 14.31 -4.81
N MET A 133 4.16 14.86 -5.90
CA MET A 133 5.44 14.46 -6.52
C MET A 133 6.67 14.80 -5.66
N ASP A 134 6.53 15.65 -4.65
CA ASP A 134 7.61 16.04 -3.72
C ASP A 134 7.69 15.14 -2.48
N CYS A 135 7.13 13.94 -2.55
CA CYS A 135 7.05 13.02 -1.41
C CYS A 135 8.37 12.29 -1.05
N CYS A 136 9.46 12.52 -1.80
CA CYS A 136 10.77 11.88 -1.59
C CYS A 136 11.71 12.71 -0.71
N ARG A 137 11.19 13.30 0.35
CA ARG A 137 11.92 14.05 1.40
C ARG A 137 11.23 13.88 2.74
N GLU A 138 11.83 14.34 3.82
CA GLU A 138 11.14 14.43 5.11
C GLU A 138 9.92 15.35 5.02
N ALA A 139 8.85 14.98 5.73
CA ALA A 139 7.63 15.76 5.81
C ALA A 139 7.82 16.97 6.75
N THR A 140 7.23 18.10 6.39
CA THR A 140 7.12 19.26 7.29
C THR A 140 6.10 18.99 8.40
N THR A 141 6.11 19.81 9.46
CA THR A 141 5.13 19.69 10.55
C THR A 141 3.69 19.75 10.06
N GLU A 142 3.39 20.66 9.12
CA GLU A 142 2.05 20.78 8.54
C GLU A 142 1.68 19.53 7.72
N GLU A 143 2.63 18.95 6.99
CA GLU A 143 2.40 17.71 6.25
C GLU A 143 2.21 16.53 7.20
N LEU A 144 2.96 16.45 8.32
CA LEU A 144 2.75 15.44 9.35
C LEU A 144 1.32 15.45 9.90
N ASP A 145 0.74 16.63 10.12
CA ASP A 145 -0.65 16.76 10.58
C ASP A 145 -1.64 16.26 9.52
N LYS A 146 -1.37 16.55 8.25
CA LYS A 146 -2.20 16.05 7.12
C LYS A 146 -2.07 14.55 6.94
N LEU A 147 -0.85 13.99 7.08
CA LEU A 147 -0.60 12.55 7.01
C LEU A 147 -1.36 11.81 8.13
N GLU A 148 -1.31 12.34 9.36
CA GLU A 148 -2.06 11.79 10.50
C GLU A 148 -3.57 11.81 10.26
N ALA A 149 -4.09 12.95 9.82
CA ALA A 149 -5.52 13.11 9.52
C ALA A 149 -6.00 12.16 8.40
N LEU A 150 -5.19 12.00 7.34
CA LEU A 150 -5.52 11.08 6.24
C LEU A 150 -5.42 9.62 6.67
N THR A 151 -4.44 9.25 7.51
CA THR A 151 -4.35 7.92 8.10
C THR A 151 -5.60 7.61 8.91
N GLU A 152 -6.03 8.54 9.77
CA GLU A 152 -7.26 8.38 10.57
C GLU A 152 -8.50 8.24 9.68
N LYS A 153 -8.58 9.00 8.60
CA LYS A 153 -9.66 8.89 7.62
C LYS A 153 -9.68 7.48 7.00
N CYS A 154 -8.55 6.96 6.56
CA CYS A 154 -8.46 5.61 6.00
C CYS A 154 -8.90 4.53 7.00
N MET A 155 -8.49 4.65 8.28
CA MET A 155 -8.95 3.73 9.33
C MET A 155 -10.47 3.79 9.51
N LYS A 156 -11.09 4.97 9.51
CA LYS A 156 -12.55 5.14 9.56
C LYS A 156 -13.27 4.59 8.33
N GLU A 157 -12.63 4.62 7.19
CA GLU A 157 -13.13 4.10 5.91
C GLU A 157 -12.96 2.58 5.75
N GLY A 158 -12.42 1.87 6.76
CA GLY A 158 -12.37 0.42 6.80
C GLY A 158 -10.99 -0.20 6.57
N ALA A 159 -9.91 0.58 6.66
CA ALA A 159 -8.58 -0.01 6.70
C ALA A 159 -8.41 -0.85 7.98
N PHE A 160 -7.90 -2.08 7.83
CA PHE A 160 -7.57 -2.95 8.97
C PHE A 160 -6.27 -2.58 9.65
N GLY A 161 -5.51 -1.70 9.06
CA GLY A 161 -4.23 -1.26 9.55
C GLY A 161 -3.44 -0.56 8.46
N ILE A 162 -2.15 -0.39 8.71
CA ILE A 162 -1.23 0.30 7.81
C ILE A 162 -0.06 -0.60 7.44
N SER A 163 0.46 -0.42 6.23
CA SER A 163 1.72 -1.03 5.84
C SER A 163 2.75 0.01 5.43
N THR A 164 4.02 -0.29 5.69
CA THR A 164 5.16 0.52 5.22
C THR A 164 6.09 -0.30 4.34
N GLY A 165 6.89 0.38 3.54
CA GLY A 165 8.04 -0.19 2.84
C GLY A 165 9.21 0.77 3.01
N THR A 166 10.23 0.35 3.76
CA THR A 166 11.38 1.19 4.11
C THR A 166 12.66 0.80 3.37
N ASP A 167 12.62 -0.22 2.53
CA ASP A 167 13.71 -0.53 1.60
C ASP A 167 13.78 0.55 0.49
N PRO A 168 14.97 0.90 -0.02
CA PRO A 168 15.12 1.93 -1.06
C PRO A 168 14.26 1.77 -2.32
N ASN A 169 13.82 0.56 -2.61
CA ASN A 169 12.92 0.30 -3.75
C ASN A 169 11.45 0.66 -3.49
N TYR A 170 11.10 1.00 -2.26
CA TYR A 170 9.71 1.30 -1.84
C TYR A 170 9.47 2.80 -1.63
N VAL A 171 10.06 3.61 -2.48
CA VAL A 171 9.83 5.07 -2.51
C VAL A 171 8.32 5.37 -2.54
N PRO A 172 7.80 6.35 -1.75
CA PRO A 172 8.52 7.28 -0.87
C PRO A 172 8.73 6.82 0.58
N GLY A 173 8.41 5.56 0.93
CA GLY A 173 8.50 5.05 2.29
C GLY A 173 9.85 5.27 2.99
N PRO A 174 11.01 5.08 2.33
CA PRO A 174 12.32 5.29 2.94
C PRO A 174 12.61 6.73 3.41
N PHE A 175 11.81 7.70 2.98
CA PHE A 175 11.94 9.11 3.39
C PHE A 175 11.13 9.45 4.64
N ALA A 176 10.30 8.53 5.13
CA ALA A 176 9.58 8.70 6.39
C ALA A 176 10.57 8.67 7.56
N THR A 177 10.47 9.64 8.45
CA THR A 177 11.23 9.62 9.70
C THR A 177 10.59 8.68 10.70
N LYS A 178 11.34 8.26 11.73
CA LYS A 178 10.80 7.47 12.84
C LYS A 178 9.62 8.19 13.51
N GLU A 179 9.75 9.50 13.76
CA GLU A 179 8.67 10.30 14.35
C GLU A 179 7.41 10.25 13.50
N GLU A 180 7.55 10.42 12.19
CA GLU A 180 6.45 10.33 11.24
C GLU A 180 5.75 8.96 11.34
N THR A 181 6.51 7.85 11.26
CA THR A 181 5.96 6.50 11.36
C THR A 181 5.24 6.28 12.69
N VAL A 182 5.85 6.68 13.81
CA VAL A 182 5.26 6.55 15.15
C VAL A 182 3.95 7.33 15.28
N ARG A 183 3.84 8.54 14.72
CA ARG A 183 2.58 9.31 14.69
C ARG A 183 1.47 8.53 13.97
N MET A 184 1.77 7.96 12.81
CA MET A 184 0.79 7.16 12.06
C MET A 184 0.38 5.90 12.81
N LEU A 185 1.33 5.20 13.43
CA LEU A 185 1.05 4.00 14.22
C LEU A 185 0.20 4.29 15.46
N LYS A 186 0.36 5.44 16.11
CA LYS A 186 -0.53 5.88 17.21
C LYS A 186 -1.98 6.05 16.73
N VAL A 187 -2.19 6.52 15.52
CA VAL A 187 -3.54 6.55 14.93
C VAL A 187 -4.07 5.14 14.73
N VAL A 188 -3.28 4.27 14.07
CA VAL A 188 -3.69 2.88 13.80
C VAL A 188 -4.06 2.15 15.08
N LYS A 189 -3.28 2.35 16.15
CA LYS A 189 -3.57 1.78 17.48
C LYS A 189 -4.94 2.18 18.04
N LYS A 190 -5.39 3.44 17.86
CA LYS A 190 -6.73 3.88 18.32
C LYS A 190 -7.85 3.01 17.72
N TYR A 191 -7.63 2.40 16.58
CA TYR A 191 -8.58 1.54 15.87
C TYR A 191 -8.29 0.04 16.03
N ASN A 192 -7.37 -0.35 16.93
CA ASN A 192 -6.87 -1.72 17.07
C ASN A 192 -6.38 -2.33 15.73
N GLY A 193 -5.80 -1.49 14.88
CA GLY A 193 -5.31 -1.89 13.58
C GLY A 193 -3.98 -2.63 13.65
N ILE A 194 -3.62 -3.32 12.58
CA ILE A 194 -2.35 -4.02 12.44
C ILE A 194 -1.30 -3.17 11.72
N PHE A 195 -0.04 -3.45 11.99
CA PHE A 195 1.12 -2.87 11.32
C PHE A 195 1.90 -3.94 10.59
N ALA A 196 2.16 -3.74 9.31
CA ALA A 196 3.02 -4.59 8.49
C ALA A 196 4.11 -3.76 7.83
N SER A 197 5.34 -4.26 7.78
CA SER A 197 6.44 -3.52 7.17
C SER A 197 7.32 -4.41 6.27
N HIS A 198 7.61 -3.92 5.08
CA HIS A 198 8.75 -4.36 4.29
C HIS A 198 9.97 -3.57 4.77
N THR A 199 10.72 -4.15 5.68
CA THR A 199 11.84 -3.48 6.32
C THR A 199 13.02 -3.32 5.35
N ARG A 200 13.82 -2.27 5.55
CA ARG A 200 15.05 -2.07 4.81
C ARG A 200 16.03 -3.24 4.99
N ASN A 201 16.77 -3.53 3.95
CA ASN A 201 17.80 -4.57 3.92
C ASN A 201 19.22 -4.00 4.02
N TYR A 202 19.36 -2.68 4.07
CA TYR A 202 20.65 -1.97 4.05
C TYR A 202 20.68 -0.91 5.14
N ASP A 203 21.88 -0.66 5.66
CA ASP A 203 22.16 0.52 6.46
C ASP A 203 22.11 1.76 5.55
N LEU A 204 21.24 2.71 5.88
CA LEU A 204 20.98 3.88 5.03
C LEU A 204 22.18 4.84 4.92
N LYS A 205 23.12 4.81 5.91
CA LYS A 205 24.30 5.66 5.91
C LYS A 205 25.47 5.07 5.15
N THR A 206 25.64 3.75 5.26
CA THR A 206 26.82 3.05 4.72
C THR A 206 26.52 2.26 3.44
N GLY A 207 25.24 2.03 3.12
CA GLY A 207 24.82 1.19 2.00
C GLY A 207 25.16 -0.30 2.17
N LYS A 208 25.64 -0.72 3.35
CA LYS A 208 25.97 -2.12 3.61
C LYS A 208 24.73 -2.93 3.97
N PRO A 209 24.70 -4.25 3.69
CA PRO A 209 23.61 -5.10 4.12
C PRO A 209 23.37 -5.03 5.64
N ASP A 210 22.12 -4.73 6.06
CA ASP A 210 21.73 -4.62 7.45
C ASP A 210 20.25 -4.97 7.66
N ARG A 211 19.92 -6.24 7.49
CA ARG A 211 18.54 -6.73 7.69
C ARG A 211 18.08 -6.59 9.16
N MET A 212 18.97 -6.82 10.10
CA MET A 212 18.63 -6.73 11.53
C MET A 212 18.33 -5.30 11.97
N GLY A 213 19.00 -4.31 11.38
CA GLY A 213 18.70 -2.90 11.63
C GLY A 213 17.28 -2.55 11.21
N GLY A 214 16.84 -2.97 10.03
CA GLY A 214 15.48 -2.72 9.58
C GLY A 214 14.40 -3.36 10.48
N TYR A 215 14.61 -4.57 10.97
CA TYR A 215 13.69 -5.19 11.96
C TYR A 215 13.70 -4.45 13.31
N LYS A 216 14.85 -3.99 13.75
CA LYS A 216 14.96 -3.18 14.96
C LYS A 216 14.17 -1.88 14.84
N ASP A 217 14.37 -1.14 13.75
CA ASP A 217 13.66 0.12 13.52
C ASP A 217 12.14 -0.10 13.59
N MET A 218 11.62 -1.10 12.87
CA MET A 218 10.19 -1.43 12.88
C MET A 218 9.65 -1.78 14.28
N LEU A 219 10.41 -2.57 15.04
CA LEU A 219 10.01 -2.95 16.41
C LEU A 219 10.03 -1.74 17.36
N GLU A 220 11.05 -0.88 17.25
CA GLU A 220 11.13 0.34 18.05
C GLU A 220 9.99 1.31 17.74
N GLU A 221 9.65 1.49 16.46
CA GLU A 221 8.51 2.31 16.03
C GLU A 221 7.19 1.77 16.60
N ALA A 222 6.97 0.46 16.49
CA ALA A 222 5.77 -0.19 17.02
C ALA A 222 5.68 -0.07 18.57
N LEU A 223 6.79 -0.30 19.28
CA LEU A 223 6.84 -0.18 20.75
C LEU A 223 6.61 1.26 21.22
N GLU A 224 7.16 2.25 20.52
CA GLU A 224 6.98 3.66 20.86
C GLU A 224 5.53 4.15 20.59
N ALA A 225 4.89 3.56 19.61
CA ALA A 225 3.47 3.81 19.36
C ALA A 225 2.56 3.12 20.39
N GLY A 226 3.06 2.08 21.08
CA GLY A 226 2.41 1.31 22.16
C GLY A 226 1.62 0.16 21.62
#